data_4fc41168a1fc47390e70cb1007b98096
#
_entry.id   4fc41168a1fc47390e70cb1007b98096
#
_cell.length_a   1.000
_cell.length_b   1.000
_cell.length_c   1.000
_cell.angle_alpha   90.00
_cell.angle_beta   90.00
_cell.angle_gamma   90.00
#
_symmetry.space_group_name_H-M   'P 1'
#
loop_
_entity.id
_entity.type
_entity.pdbx_description
1 polymer ?
#
loop_
_entity_poly.entity_id
_entity_poly.type
_entity_poly.pdbx_seq_one_letter_code
_entity_poly.pdbx_strand_id
1 'polypeptide(L)'
;MYKEGVYFSDITRHHEDSGYKVKAISRLLFPILSLQKIPVDSYADVGCGSGGVTKAMKEQLKVSGFRTKKIEGFDISPHVAQLKEEAIVFKMADFTTEGELMDLFTLTNVLEHITEPVNFIAGIAHKAKIIAFHIPLDDCLNVHFRNLQRAKIKDPGHLIFLNTNSALNLITQSGLKILDYDYSFETLSAPSNNETNLQKIAFPVKLLISKISPCLLAKIFGFSLVVIAKNEILNDLGQAS
;
A
#
# COMPACT_ATOMS: atom_id res chain seq x y z
N MET A 1 20.35 1.81 -1.84
CA MET A 1 19.75 1.30 -0.58
C MET A 1 18.88 0.08 -0.85
N TYR A 2 17.80 0.16 -1.67
CA TYR A 2 16.96 -1.00 -2.00
C TYR A 2 17.70 -2.03 -2.87
N LYS A 3 18.30 -1.60 -3.98
CA LYS A 3 19.06 -2.47 -4.91
C LYS A 3 20.26 -3.17 -4.26
N GLU A 4 20.78 -2.64 -3.19
CA GLU A 4 21.93 -3.17 -2.45
C GLU A 4 21.55 -4.10 -1.29
N GLY A 5 20.24 -4.30 -1.04
CA GLY A 5 19.72 -5.18 0.02
C GLY A 5 19.90 -4.67 1.45
N VAL A 6 20.46 -3.47 1.64
CA VAL A 6 20.72 -2.90 2.98
C VAL A 6 19.43 -2.62 3.75
N TYR A 7 18.33 -2.32 3.04
CA TYR A 7 17.02 -2.03 3.65
C TYR A 7 16.42 -3.24 4.38
N PHE A 8 16.68 -4.45 3.89
CA PHE A 8 16.17 -5.70 4.44
C PHE A 8 17.21 -6.48 5.25
N SER A 9 18.24 -5.83 5.78
CA SER A 9 19.16 -6.44 6.76
C SER A 9 18.42 -6.94 8.01
N ASP A 10 17.25 -6.35 8.32
CA ASP A 10 16.28 -6.87 9.28
C ASP A 10 15.09 -7.50 8.53
N ILE A 11 15.06 -8.84 8.50
CA ILE A 11 14.04 -9.67 7.81
C ILE A 11 12.64 -9.47 8.41
N THR A 12 12.56 -9.03 9.66
CA THR A 12 11.29 -8.85 10.38
C THR A 12 10.69 -7.46 10.17
N ARG A 13 11.44 -6.56 9.55
CA ARG A 13 11.01 -5.19 9.29
C ARG A 13 9.69 -5.18 8.49
N HIS A 14 8.68 -4.51 9.03
CA HIS A 14 7.32 -4.43 8.48
C HIS A 14 6.47 -5.71 8.51
N HIS A 15 6.95 -6.81 9.09
CA HIS A 15 6.12 -8.01 9.21
C HIS A 15 4.93 -7.81 10.16
N GLU A 16 5.16 -7.11 11.27
CA GLU A 16 4.14 -6.86 12.31
C GLU A 16 2.97 -6.02 11.80
N ASP A 17 3.22 -5.09 10.86
CA ASP A 17 2.23 -4.17 10.34
C ASP A 17 1.42 -4.73 9.15
N SER A 18 1.87 -5.82 8.53
CA SER A 18 1.29 -6.34 7.28
C SER A 18 -0.19 -6.71 7.43
N GLY A 19 -0.56 -7.33 8.55
CA GLY A 19 -1.94 -7.71 8.84
C GLY A 19 -2.88 -6.51 8.94
N TYR A 20 -2.44 -5.41 9.53
CA TYR A 20 -3.22 -4.18 9.66
C TYR A 20 -3.41 -3.48 8.32
N LYS A 21 -2.34 -3.38 7.53
CA LYS A 21 -2.37 -2.78 6.18
C LYS A 21 -3.34 -3.53 5.29
N VAL A 22 -3.25 -4.85 5.26
CA VAL A 22 -4.15 -5.71 4.49
C VAL A 22 -5.58 -5.61 4.98
N LYS A 23 -5.82 -5.55 6.29
CA LYS A 23 -7.17 -5.35 6.86
C LYS A 23 -7.76 -4.00 6.42
N ALA A 24 -6.96 -2.94 6.42
CA ALA A 24 -7.39 -1.62 5.97
C ALA A 24 -7.72 -1.62 4.47
N ILE A 25 -6.86 -2.22 3.63
CA ILE A 25 -7.10 -2.38 2.19
C ILE A 25 -8.37 -3.21 1.96
N SER A 26 -8.49 -4.37 2.58
CA SER A 26 -9.59 -5.31 2.38
C SER A 26 -10.95 -4.71 2.75
N ARG A 27 -11.00 -3.90 3.81
CA ARG A 27 -12.22 -3.20 4.24
C ARG A 27 -12.81 -2.32 3.14
N LEU A 28 -11.97 -1.67 2.36
CA LEU A 28 -12.39 -0.80 1.27
C LEU A 28 -12.55 -1.57 -0.05
N LEU A 29 -11.62 -2.46 -0.34
CA LEU A 29 -11.52 -3.19 -1.61
C LEU A 29 -12.63 -4.22 -1.81
N PHE A 30 -12.88 -5.10 -0.82
CA PHE A 30 -13.76 -6.24 -1.02
C PHE A 30 -15.22 -5.88 -1.26
N PRO A 31 -15.81 -4.85 -0.61
CA PRO A 31 -17.14 -4.36 -1.00
C PRO A 31 -17.23 -3.92 -2.46
N ILE A 32 -16.18 -3.23 -2.96
CA ILE A 32 -16.11 -2.79 -4.36
C ILE A 32 -16.06 -3.99 -5.31
N LEU A 33 -15.18 -4.96 -5.05
CA LEU A 33 -15.05 -6.17 -5.86
C LEU A 33 -16.37 -6.96 -5.89
N SER A 34 -17.02 -7.12 -4.74
CA SER A 34 -18.29 -7.85 -4.60
C SER A 34 -19.44 -7.15 -5.32
N LEU A 35 -19.58 -5.84 -5.12
CA LEU A 35 -20.62 -5.03 -5.75
C LEU A 35 -20.51 -5.01 -7.27
N GLN A 36 -19.30 -4.88 -7.78
CA GLN A 36 -19.00 -4.84 -9.22
C GLN A 36 -18.81 -6.24 -9.83
N LYS A 37 -18.92 -7.31 -9.01
CA LYS A 37 -18.71 -8.71 -9.42
C LYS A 37 -17.36 -8.94 -10.14
N ILE A 38 -16.32 -8.28 -9.68
CA ILE A 38 -14.98 -8.41 -10.25
C ILE A 38 -14.31 -9.66 -9.67
N PRO A 39 -13.99 -10.67 -10.50
CA PRO A 39 -13.22 -11.82 -10.04
C PRO A 39 -11.77 -11.43 -9.77
N VAL A 40 -11.13 -12.14 -8.84
CA VAL A 40 -9.70 -12.00 -8.56
C VAL A 40 -9.04 -13.37 -8.75
N ASP A 41 -8.86 -13.77 -10.00
CA ASP A 41 -8.14 -14.99 -10.34
C ASP A 41 -6.63 -14.83 -10.21
N SER A 42 -6.13 -13.60 -10.32
CA SER A 42 -4.71 -13.25 -10.22
C SER A 42 -4.47 -12.02 -9.34
N TYR A 43 -3.46 -12.10 -8.49
CA TYR A 43 -3.05 -11.04 -7.58
C TYR A 43 -1.53 -10.85 -7.61
N ALA A 44 -1.06 -9.61 -7.64
CA ALA A 44 0.34 -9.25 -7.46
C ALA A 44 0.52 -8.22 -6.34
N ASP A 45 1.60 -8.36 -5.58
CA ASP A 45 2.08 -7.36 -4.62
C ASP A 45 3.34 -6.71 -5.19
N VAL A 46 3.24 -5.44 -5.56
CA VAL A 46 4.31 -4.69 -6.22
C VAL A 46 5.08 -3.90 -5.18
N GLY A 47 6.38 -4.20 -5.04
CA GLY A 47 7.19 -3.77 -3.91
C GLY A 47 6.90 -4.60 -2.67
N CYS A 48 6.86 -5.94 -2.82
CA CYS A 48 6.42 -6.87 -1.77
C CYS A 48 7.35 -6.96 -0.56
N GLY A 49 8.57 -6.46 -0.67
CA GLY A 49 9.54 -6.44 0.42
C GLY A 49 9.77 -7.80 1.07
N SER A 50 9.44 -7.91 2.35
CA SER A 50 9.53 -9.18 3.12
C SER A 50 8.42 -10.20 2.79
N GLY A 51 7.49 -9.89 1.88
CA GLY A 51 6.38 -10.76 1.50
C GLY A 51 5.23 -10.82 2.52
N GLY A 52 5.27 -10.02 3.58
CA GLY A 52 4.26 -10.04 4.64
C GLY A 52 2.87 -9.62 4.14
N VAL A 53 2.79 -8.56 3.33
CA VAL A 53 1.53 -8.10 2.72
C VAL A 53 1.00 -9.13 1.74
N THR A 54 1.87 -9.71 0.89
CA THR A 54 1.50 -10.75 -0.06
C THR A 54 0.84 -11.95 0.63
N LYS A 55 1.46 -12.45 1.71
CA LYS A 55 0.94 -13.56 2.53
C LYS A 55 -0.39 -13.22 3.19
N ALA A 56 -0.46 -12.08 3.83
CA ALA A 56 -1.67 -11.64 4.51
C ALA A 56 -2.85 -11.41 3.54
N MET A 57 -2.59 -10.87 2.35
CA MET A 57 -3.61 -10.68 1.31
C MET A 57 -4.09 -12.01 0.73
N LYS A 58 -3.20 -12.98 0.50
CA LYS A 58 -3.57 -14.35 0.12
C LYS A 58 -4.61 -14.94 1.08
N GLU A 59 -4.35 -14.84 2.38
CA GLU A 59 -5.27 -15.37 3.39
C GLU A 59 -6.60 -14.58 3.43
N GLN A 60 -6.55 -13.26 3.30
CA GLN A 60 -7.75 -12.43 3.26
C GLN A 60 -8.62 -12.71 2.02
N LEU A 61 -8.02 -12.86 0.85
CA LEU A 61 -8.74 -13.23 -0.38
C LEU A 61 -9.43 -14.58 -0.21
N LYS A 62 -8.72 -15.58 0.33
CA LYS A 62 -9.25 -16.92 0.59
C LYS A 62 -10.43 -16.91 1.57
N VAL A 63 -10.28 -16.24 2.72
CA VAL A 63 -11.34 -16.14 3.74
C VAL A 63 -12.58 -15.39 3.21
N SER A 64 -12.38 -14.43 2.31
CA SER A 64 -13.46 -13.66 1.69
C SER A 64 -14.09 -14.37 0.47
N GLY A 65 -13.70 -15.61 0.18
CA GLY A 65 -14.32 -16.45 -0.84
C GLY A 65 -13.78 -16.24 -2.26
N PHE A 66 -12.72 -15.46 -2.45
CA PHE A 66 -12.06 -15.32 -3.75
C PHE A 66 -11.20 -16.56 -4.04
N ARG A 67 -11.31 -17.09 -5.26
CA ARG A 67 -10.55 -18.27 -5.73
C ARG A 67 -9.35 -17.83 -6.55
N THR A 68 -8.41 -17.12 -5.93
CA THR A 68 -7.21 -16.62 -6.59
C THR A 68 -6.28 -17.78 -6.92
N LYS A 69 -5.97 -17.95 -8.20
CA LYS A 69 -5.15 -19.06 -8.74
C LYS A 69 -3.68 -18.71 -8.87
N LYS A 70 -3.40 -17.42 -9.14
CA LYS A 70 -2.05 -16.90 -9.34
C LYS A 70 -1.79 -15.79 -8.32
N ILE A 71 -0.74 -15.97 -7.50
CA ILE A 71 -0.32 -14.97 -6.50
C ILE A 71 1.17 -14.75 -6.66
N GLU A 72 1.57 -13.50 -6.89
CA GLU A 72 2.95 -13.12 -7.13
C GLU A 72 3.36 -11.93 -6.24
N GLY A 73 4.60 -11.94 -5.78
CA GLY A 73 5.23 -10.80 -5.11
C GLY A 73 6.43 -10.32 -5.94
N PHE A 74 6.47 -9.04 -6.27
CA PHE A 74 7.56 -8.43 -7.03
C PHE A 74 8.32 -7.44 -6.18
N ASP A 75 9.64 -7.52 -6.19
CA ASP A 75 10.52 -6.51 -5.61
C ASP A 75 11.85 -6.48 -6.35
N ILE A 76 12.48 -5.32 -6.39
CA ILE A 76 13.82 -5.14 -6.98
C ILE A 76 14.94 -5.51 -6.01
N SER A 77 14.62 -5.75 -4.74
CA SER A 77 15.58 -6.12 -3.71
C SER A 77 16.01 -7.58 -3.85
N PRO A 78 17.33 -7.87 -3.75
CA PRO A 78 17.84 -9.25 -3.79
C PRO A 78 17.25 -10.17 -2.71
N HIS A 79 16.77 -9.62 -1.62
CA HIS A 79 16.18 -10.37 -0.51
C HIS A 79 14.96 -11.20 -0.96
N VAL A 80 14.18 -10.71 -1.91
CA VAL A 80 12.97 -11.38 -2.37
C VAL A 80 13.24 -12.75 -2.98
N ALA A 81 14.42 -12.98 -3.55
CA ALA A 81 14.83 -14.27 -4.11
C ALA A 81 14.93 -15.39 -3.05
N GLN A 82 15.02 -15.03 -1.78
CA GLN A 82 15.11 -15.99 -0.66
C GLN A 82 13.73 -16.32 -0.07
N LEU A 83 12.69 -15.56 -0.42
CA LEU A 83 11.34 -15.77 0.11
C LEU A 83 10.75 -17.04 -0.48
N LYS A 84 10.14 -17.83 0.39
CA LYS A 84 9.41 -19.05 0.03
C LYS A 84 8.09 -19.10 0.76
N GLU A 85 7.03 -19.34 0.01
CA GLU A 85 5.69 -19.53 0.56
C GLU A 85 4.89 -20.40 -0.38
N GLU A 86 4.11 -21.33 0.15
CA GLU A 86 3.24 -22.17 -0.64
C GLU A 86 2.22 -21.34 -1.44
N ALA A 87 2.07 -21.64 -2.71
CA ALA A 87 1.16 -20.96 -3.64
C ALA A 87 1.43 -19.46 -3.84
N ILE A 88 2.64 -18.97 -3.53
CA ILE A 88 3.11 -17.62 -3.86
C ILE A 88 4.42 -17.73 -4.65
N VAL A 89 4.51 -17.02 -5.75
CA VAL A 89 5.75 -16.87 -6.52
C VAL A 89 6.36 -15.52 -6.24
N PHE A 90 7.51 -15.49 -5.58
CA PHE A 90 8.27 -14.27 -5.36
C PHE A 90 9.29 -14.06 -6.48
N LYS A 91 9.34 -12.85 -7.04
CA LYS A 91 10.18 -12.49 -8.18
C LYS A 91 11.06 -11.29 -7.84
N MET A 92 12.37 -11.45 -7.94
CA MET A 92 13.30 -10.33 -7.94
C MET A 92 13.29 -9.68 -9.32
N ALA A 93 12.35 -8.76 -9.54
CA ALA A 93 12.07 -8.20 -10.84
C ALA A 93 11.44 -6.81 -10.73
N ASP A 94 11.64 -5.99 -11.77
CA ASP A 94 10.93 -4.73 -11.94
C ASP A 94 9.56 -5.00 -12.59
N PHE A 95 8.49 -4.75 -11.85
CA PHE A 95 7.14 -4.96 -12.34
C PHE A 95 6.79 -4.09 -13.56
N THR A 96 7.45 -2.95 -13.74
CA THR A 96 7.22 -2.11 -14.93
C THR A 96 7.59 -2.82 -16.22
N THR A 97 8.64 -3.63 -16.20
CA THR A 97 9.15 -4.38 -17.35
C THR A 97 8.64 -5.83 -17.41
N GLU A 98 8.63 -6.50 -16.29
CA GLU A 98 8.38 -7.95 -16.20
C GLU A 98 6.99 -8.33 -15.68
N GLY A 99 6.21 -7.35 -15.20
CA GLY A 99 4.85 -7.57 -14.73
C GLY A 99 3.89 -7.93 -15.85
N GLU A 100 3.02 -8.90 -15.60
CA GLU A 100 1.95 -9.30 -16.49
C GLU A 100 0.62 -8.67 -16.09
N LEU A 101 -0.42 -8.83 -16.92
CA LEU A 101 -1.78 -8.41 -16.58
C LEU A 101 -2.33 -9.24 -15.42
N MET A 102 -2.78 -8.56 -14.38
CA MET A 102 -3.39 -9.14 -13.17
C MET A 102 -4.80 -8.57 -12.96
N ASP A 103 -5.65 -9.30 -12.25
CA ASP A 103 -6.95 -8.76 -11.84
C ASP A 103 -6.82 -7.70 -10.76
N LEU A 104 -5.91 -7.94 -9.83
CA LEU A 104 -5.62 -7.06 -8.70
C LEU A 104 -4.12 -6.95 -8.49
N PHE A 105 -3.61 -5.75 -8.22
CA PHE A 105 -2.36 -5.62 -7.50
C PHE A 105 -2.39 -4.56 -6.39
N THR A 106 -1.49 -4.72 -5.43
CA THR A 106 -1.27 -3.78 -4.33
C THR A 106 0.06 -3.05 -4.50
N LEU A 107 0.06 -1.77 -4.08
CA LEU A 107 1.27 -0.98 -3.83
C LEU A 107 1.20 -0.49 -2.38
N THR A 108 1.96 -1.13 -1.51
CA THR A 108 1.92 -0.85 -0.07
C THR A 108 3.23 -0.23 0.37
N ASN A 109 3.21 1.05 0.69
CA ASN A 109 4.39 1.82 1.09
C ASN A 109 5.54 1.75 0.06
N VAL A 110 5.21 2.02 -1.20
CA VAL A 110 6.15 1.98 -2.34
C VAL A 110 6.39 3.38 -2.91
N LEU A 111 5.32 4.15 -3.08
CA LEU A 111 5.36 5.40 -3.84
C LEU A 111 6.29 6.45 -3.24
N GLU A 112 6.40 6.49 -1.92
CA GLU A 112 7.29 7.37 -1.19
C GLU A 112 8.78 7.14 -1.47
N HIS A 113 9.11 6.00 -2.07
CA HIS A 113 10.48 5.62 -2.44
C HIS A 113 10.77 5.79 -3.94
N ILE A 114 9.79 6.22 -4.72
CA ILE A 114 9.90 6.37 -6.18
C ILE A 114 10.17 7.84 -6.52
N THR A 115 11.19 8.10 -7.33
CA THR A 115 11.55 9.47 -7.76
C THR A 115 10.53 10.09 -8.71
N GLU A 116 9.93 9.27 -9.57
CA GLU A 116 8.94 9.68 -10.59
C GLU A 116 7.65 8.86 -10.45
N PRO A 117 6.89 9.02 -9.36
CA PRO A 117 5.76 8.14 -9.04
C PRO A 117 4.62 8.21 -10.07
N VAL A 118 4.39 9.35 -10.72
CA VAL A 118 3.38 9.45 -11.79
C VAL A 118 3.75 8.55 -12.96
N ASN A 119 4.99 8.64 -13.44
CA ASN A 119 5.48 7.81 -14.54
C ASN A 119 5.50 6.33 -14.18
N PHE A 120 5.90 6.01 -12.94
CA PHE A 120 5.88 4.64 -12.44
C PHE A 120 4.46 4.06 -12.45
N ILE A 121 3.47 4.76 -11.86
CA ILE A 121 2.08 4.27 -11.83
C ILE A 121 1.52 4.17 -13.26
N ALA A 122 1.74 5.17 -14.12
CA ALA A 122 1.29 5.14 -15.52
C ALA A 122 1.86 3.94 -16.27
N GLY A 123 3.14 3.59 -16.01
CA GLY A 123 3.83 2.44 -16.60
C GLY A 123 3.25 1.09 -16.19
N ILE A 124 2.60 0.99 -15.03
CA ILE A 124 2.01 -0.26 -14.54
C ILE A 124 0.47 -0.28 -14.57
N ALA A 125 -0.17 0.88 -14.75
CA ALA A 125 -1.62 1.02 -14.68
C ALA A 125 -2.37 0.10 -15.65
N HIS A 126 -1.80 -0.15 -16.83
CA HIS A 126 -2.39 -1.03 -17.85
C HIS A 126 -2.24 -2.53 -17.52
N LYS A 127 -1.54 -2.88 -16.46
CA LYS A 127 -1.29 -4.27 -16.03
C LYS A 127 -2.24 -4.76 -14.95
N ALA A 128 -3.21 -3.94 -14.51
CA ALA A 128 -4.23 -4.39 -13.56
C ALA A 128 -5.62 -3.81 -13.85
N LYS A 129 -6.65 -4.60 -13.55
CA LYS A 129 -8.04 -4.12 -13.56
C LYS A 129 -8.30 -3.22 -12.36
N ILE A 130 -7.85 -3.64 -11.19
CA ILE A 130 -7.96 -2.92 -9.91
C ILE A 130 -6.60 -2.79 -9.26
N ILE A 131 -6.32 -1.61 -8.73
CA ILE A 131 -5.11 -1.29 -7.99
C ILE A 131 -5.50 -0.78 -6.62
N ALA A 132 -4.92 -1.37 -5.58
CA ALA A 132 -5.07 -0.91 -4.21
C ALA A 132 -3.75 -0.31 -3.70
N PHE A 133 -3.81 0.94 -3.31
CA PHE A 133 -2.68 1.67 -2.75
C PHE A 133 -2.81 1.77 -1.23
N HIS A 134 -1.68 1.69 -0.54
CA HIS A 134 -1.54 2.08 0.85
C HIS A 134 -0.35 3.03 0.95
N ILE A 135 -0.62 4.30 1.25
CA ILE A 135 0.33 5.41 1.08
C ILE A 135 0.52 6.12 2.43
N PRO A 136 1.74 6.23 2.96
CA PRO A 136 1.98 7.01 4.17
C PRO A 136 1.80 8.51 3.90
N LEU A 137 1.11 9.20 4.81
CA LEU A 137 0.83 10.63 4.74
C LEU A 137 1.85 11.39 5.58
N ASP A 138 3.07 11.50 5.10
CA ASP A 138 4.18 12.11 5.82
C ASP A 138 4.28 13.62 5.67
N ASP A 139 3.51 14.23 4.76
CA ASP A 139 3.32 15.68 4.71
C ASP A 139 2.21 16.09 5.69
N CYS A 140 2.56 16.15 6.96
CA CYS A 140 1.66 16.44 8.06
C CYS A 140 2.31 17.34 9.12
N LEU A 141 1.51 17.99 9.95
CA LEU A 141 1.98 18.93 10.97
C LEU A 141 2.99 18.29 11.94
N ASN A 142 2.74 17.07 12.40
CA ASN A 142 3.63 16.38 13.33
C ASN A 142 5.03 16.15 12.76
N VAL A 143 5.14 15.82 11.47
CA VAL A 143 6.44 15.62 10.80
C VAL A 143 7.17 16.94 10.66
N HIS A 144 6.47 18.02 10.28
CA HIS A 144 7.04 19.35 10.13
C HIS A 144 7.47 19.95 11.48
N PHE A 145 6.60 19.98 12.49
CA PHE A 145 6.93 20.54 13.81
C PHE A 145 8.08 19.83 14.51
N ARG A 146 8.19 18.53 14.33
CA ARG A 146 9.28 17.72 14.92
C ARG A 146 10.50 17.63 14.03
N ASN A 147 10.48 18.25 12.85
CA ASN A 147 11.57 18.23 11.87
C ASN A 147 12.02 16.78 11.51
N LEU A 148 11.05 15.89 11.31
CA LEU A 148 11.31 14.46 11.09
C LEU A 148 11.65 14.12 9.65
N GLN A 149 11.57 15.05 8.68
CA GLN A 149 11.83 14.79 7.27
C GLN A 149 13.23 14.19 7.05
N ARG A 150 14.24 14.77 7.67
CA ARG A 150 15.63 14.26 7.53
C ARG A 150 15.77 12.83 8.05
N ALA A 151 15.10 12.51 9.15
CA ALA A 151 15.11 11.15 9.70
C ALA A 151 14.45 10.17 8.72
N LYS A 152 13.28 10.53 8.16
CA LYS A 152 12.55 9.70 7.20
C LYS A 152 13.28 9.55 5.86
N ILE A 153 14.02 10.55 5.41
CA ILE A 153 14.91 10.46 4.23
C ILE A 153 16.05 9.47 4.50
N LYS A 154 16.64 9.50 5.70
CA LYS A 154 17.73 8.61 6.07
C LYS A 154 17.25 7.18 6.28
N ASP A 155 16.14 6.99 6.98
CA ASP A 155 15.50 5.72 7.29
C ASP A 155 14.00 5.96 7.51
N PRO A 156 13.14 5.37 6.71
CA PRO A 156 13.29 4.28 5.73
C PRO A 156 13.68 4.69 4.29
N GLY A 157 14.06 5.94 4.03
CA GLY A 157 14.50 6.36 2.70
C GLY A 157 13.37 6.97 1.86
N HIS A 158 12.47 7.74 2.48
CA HIS A 158 11.41 8.44 1.76
C HIS A 158 11.99 9.56 0.90
N LEU A 159 11.66 9.56 -0.39
CA LEU A 159 12.08 10.58 -1.35
C LEU A 159 11.02 11.67 -1.51
N ILE A 160 9.75 11.29 -1.37
CA ILE A 160 8.61 12.21 -1.46
C ILE A 160 7.76 12.12 -0.19
N PHE A 161 7.13 13.24 0.16
CA PHE A 161 6.26 13.38 1.30
C PHE A 161 4.87 13.76 0.79
N LEU A 162 3.90 12.89 1.04
CA LEU A 162 2.55 13.03 0.53
C LEU A 162 1.57 13.39 1.64
N ASN A 163 0.60 14.22 1.31
CA ASN A 163 -0.65 14.40 2.03
C ASN A 163 -1.81 13.80 1.21
N THR A 164 -3.01 13.81 1.76
CA THR A 164 -4.19 13.24 1.07
C THR A 164 -4.38 13.80 -0.33
N ASN A 165 -4.33 15.11 -0.50
CA ASN A 165 -4.61 15.74 -1.79
C ASN A 165 -3.52 15.43 -2.82
N SER A 166 -2.25 15.49 -2.42
CA SER A 166 -1.13 15.18 -3.32
C SER A 166 -1.12 13.70 -3.71
N ALA A 167 -1.45 12.79 -2.80
CA ALA A 167 -1.57 11.36 -3.09
C ALA A 167 -2.69 11.06 -4.09
N LEU A 168 -3.89 11.62 -3.89
CA LEU A 168 -5.02 11.45 -4.81
C LEU A 168 -4.73 12.06 -6.18
N ASN A 169 -4.14 13.27 -6.22
CA ASN A 169 -3.76 13.91 -7.45
C ASN A 169 -2.73 13.10 -8.24
N LEU A 170 -1.71 12.55 -7.56
CA LEU A 170 -0.69 11.70 -8.15
C LEU A 170 -1.31 10.48 -8.86
N ILE A 171 -2.24 9.80 -8.22
CA ILE A 171 -2.94 8.63 -8.79
C ILE A 171 -3.78 9.06 -10.01
N THR A 172 -4.51 10.17 -9.91
CA THR A 172 -5.33 10.68 -11.01
C THR A 172 -4.49 11.11 -12.21
N GLN A 173 -3.37 11.82 -11.98
CA GLN A 173 -2.44 12.24 -13.04
C GLN A 173 -1.75 11.05 -13.72
N SER A 174 -1.73 9.88 -13.09
CA SER A 174 -1.21 8.65 -13.68
C SER A 174 -2.22 7.94 -14.60
N GLY A 175 -3.38 8.55 -14.88
CA GLY A 175 -4.42 8.00 -15.77
C GLY A 175 -5.36 6.98 -15.10
N LEU A 176 -5.36 6.89 -13.78
CA LEU A 176 -6.26 6.03 -13.03
C LEU A 176 -7.49 6.76 -12.54
N LYS A 177 -8.62 6.07 -12.52
CA LYS A 177 -9.85 6.53 -11.87
C LYS A 177 -9.91 6.01 -10.44
N ILE A 178 -10.00 6.91 -9.49
CA ILE A 178 -10.21 6.57 -8.09
C ILE A 178 -11.67 6.10 -7.93
N LEU A 179 -11.84 4.92 -7.35
CA LEU A 179 -13.15 4.35 -7.02
C LEU A 179 -13.59 4.77 -5.62
N ASP A 180 -12.66 4.69 -4.67
CA ASP A 180 -12.88 5.09 -3.28
C ASP A 180 -11.55 5.26 -2.54
N TYR A 181 -11.57 5.94 -1.41
CA TYR A 181 -10.41 6.06 -0.50
C TYR A 181 -10.85 6.20 0.95
N ASP A 182 -10.00 5.75 1.87
CA ASP A 182 -10.21 5.89 3.32
C ASP A 182 -8.86 5.97 4.05
N TYR A 183 -8.90 6.45 5.28
CA TYR A 183 -7.71 6.53 6.12
C TYR A 183 -7.45 5.23 6.87
N SER A 184 -6.18 4.88 7.00
CA SER A 184 -5.69 3.76 7.80
C SER A 184 -4.93 4.29 9.01
N PHE A 185 -5.45 3.96 10.20
CA PHE A 185 -4.92 4.42 11.48
C PHE A 185 -4.35 3.23 12.27
N GLU A 186 -3.37 2.52 11.70
CA GLU A 186 -2.83 1.28 12.25
C GLU A 186 -2.37 1.44 13.70
N THR A 187 -1.63 2.50 13.98
CA THR A 187 -1.09 2.76 15.32
C THR A 187 -2.15 3.08 16.37
N LEU A 188 -3.36 3.49 15.95
CA LEU A 188 -4.49 3.61 16.88
C LEU A 188 -5.16 2.27 17.17
N SER A 189 -4.98 1.29 16.29
CA SER A 189 -5.56 -0.04 16.43
C SER A 189 -4.65 -0.99 17.20
N ALA A 190 -3.34 -0.74 17.17
CA ALA A 190 -2.32 -1.52 17.87
C ALA A 190 -1.21 -0.58 18.38
N PRO A 191 -1.39 0.00 19.58
CA PRO A 191 -0.35 0.80 20.20
C PRO A 191 0.91 -0.04 20.41
N SER A 192 2.06 0.51 20.02
CA SER A 192 3.33 -0.18 20.19
C SER A 192 3.75 -0.20 21.67
N ASN A 193 4.42 -1.27 22.10
CA ASN A 193 4.95 -1.37 23.47
C ASN A 193 6.00 -0.30 23.80
N ASN A 194 6.53 0.39 22.79
CA ASN A 194 7.55 1.43 22.91
C ASN A 194 6.96 2.86 22.89
N GLU A 195 5.66 3.02 23.17
CA GLU A 195 5.04 4.35 23.20
C GLU A 195 5.54 5.19 24.38
N THR A 196 5.90 6.43 24.09
CA THR A 196 6.24 7.43 25.11
C THR A 196 4.99 7.81 25.92
N ASN A 197 5.16 8.29 27.15
CA ASN A 197 4.06 8.77 27.99
C ASN A 197 3.20 9.83 27.29
N LEU A 198 3.82 10.68 26.47
CA LEU A 198 3.12 11.70 25.67
C LEU A 198 2.20 11.08 24.61
N GLN A 199 2.65 10.01 23.97
CA GLN A 199 1.85 9.26 22.98
C GLN A 199 0.63 8.59 23.64
N LYS A 200 0.82 8.02 24.84
CA LYS A 200 -0.28 7.43 25.63
C LYS A 200 -1.32 8.45 26.03
N ILE A 201 -0.90 9.65 26.47
CA ILE A 201 -1.81 10.76 26.83
C ILE A 201 -2.55 11.28 25.58
N ALA A 202 -1.89 11.35 24.42
CA ALA A 202 -2.49 11.81 23.19
C ALA A 202 -3.45 10.78 22.54
N PHE A 203 -3.38 9.52 22.95
CA PHE A 203 -4.17 8.42 22.37
C PHE A 203 -5.70 8.68 22.39
N PRO A 204 -6.35 8.97 23.54
CA PRO A 204 -7.79 9.21 23.56
C PRO A 204 -8.21 10.41 22.69
N VAL A 205 -7.37 11.44 22.63
CA VAL A 205 -7.63 12.63 21.78
C VAL A 205 -7.56 12.23 20.29
N LYS A 206 -6.56 11.46 19.88
CA LYS A 206 -6.44 10.95 18.52
C LYS A 206 -7.63 10.07 18.16
N LEU A 207 -8.06 9.19 19.07
CA LEU A 207 -9.21 8.32 18.87
C LEU A 207 -10.51 9.11 18.71
N LEU A 208 -10.70 10.17 19.47
CA LEU A 208 -11.85 11.07 19.33
C LEU A 208 -11.83 11.79 17.97
N ILE A 209 -10.69 12.38 17.61
CA ILE A 209 -10.51 13.08 16.33
C ILE A 209 -10.72 12.12 15.16
N SER A 210 -10.26 10.87 15.24
CA SER A 210 -10.43 9.88 14.17
C SER A 210 -11.89 9.58 13.84
N LYS A 211 -12.78 9.69 14.84
CA LYS A 211 -14.23 9.49 14.69
C LYS A 211 -14.95 10.73 14.16
N ILE A 212 -14.48 11.93 14.52
CA ILE A 212 -15.12 13.19 14.14
C ILE A 212 -14.63 13.67 12.77
N SER A 213 -13.32 13.64 12.55
CA SER A 213 -12.70 14.09 11.30
C SER A 213 -11.41 13.33 11.02
N PRO A 214 -11.50 12.18 10.32
CA PRO A 214 -10.33 11.41 9.89
C PRO A 214 -9.33 12.23 9.09
N CYS A 215 -9.82 13.12 8.22
CA CYS A 215 -8.99 14.02 7.43
C CYS A 215 -8.18 14.99 8.32
N LEU A 216 -8.78 15.56 9.38
CA LEU A 216 -8.06 16.44 10.31
C LEU A 216 -6.98 15.66 11.07
N LEU A 217 -7.31 14.45 11.50
CA LEU A 217 -6.34 13.59 12.19
C LEU A 217 -5.12 13.30 11.28
N ALA A 218 -5.37 12.98 10.01
CA ALA A 218 -4.32 12.73 9.03
C ALA A 218 -3.47 13.99 8.77
N LYS A 219 -4.07 15.17 8.65
CA LYS A 219 -3.35 16.45 8.49
C LYS A 219 -2.43 16.76 9.69
N ILE A 220 -2.84 16.38 10.89
CA ILE A 220 -2.05 16.65 12.10
C ILE A 220 -0.97 15.60 12.31
N PHE A 221 -1.32 14.32 12.26
CA PHE A 221 -0.44 13.21 12.69
C PHE A 221 0.10 12.34 11.56
N GLY A 222 -0.40 12.47 10.34
CA GLY A 222 -0.04 11.63 9.19
C GLY A 222 -0.91 10.38 9.13
N PHE A 223 -0.36 9.21 9.44
CA PHE A 223 -0.96 7.89 9.19
C PHE A 223 -0.89 7.50 7.71
N SER A 224 -1.83 6.71 7.22
CA SER A 224 -1.81 6.24 5.85
C SER A 224 -3.16 6.44 5.15
N LEU A 225 -3.11 6.52 3.83
CA LEU A 225 -4.27 6.58 2.96
C LEU A 225 -4.36 5.26 2.18
N VAL A 226 -5.52 4.62 2.23
CA VAL A 226 -5.87 3.53 1.33
C VAL A 226 -6.66 4.11 0.16
N VAL A 227 -6.25 3.78 -1.07
CA VAL A 227 -6.96 4.21 -2.28
C VAL A 227 -7.20 3.00 -3.16
N ILE A 228 -8.44 2.84 -3.63
CA ILE A 228 -8.79 1.84 -4.64
C ILE A 228 -9.02 2.58 -5.96
N ALA A 229 -8.29 2.17 -6.97
CA ALA A 229 -8.38 2.76 -8.30
C ALA A 229 -8.50 1.70 -9.38
N LYS A 230 -8.97 2.10 -10.56
CA LYS A 230 -9.06 1.24 -11.73
C LYS A 230 -8.50 1.93 -12.96
N ASN A 231 -8.07 1.12 -13.92
CA ASN A 231 -7.80 1.58 -15.26
C ASN A 231 -9.10 1.52 -16.09
N GLU A 232 -9.56 2.66 -16.59
CA GLU A 232 -10.80 2.70 -17.38
C GLU A 232 -10.63 2.07 -18.77
N ILE A 233 -9.45 2.14 -19.37
CA ILE A 233 -9.17 1.62 -20.71
C ILE A 233 -9.34 0.10 -20.79
N LEU A 234 -8.99 -0.64 -19.75
CA LEU A 234 -9.11 -2.10 -19.73
C LEU A 234 -10.55 -2.59 -19.59
N ASN A 235 -11.47 -1.77 -19.07
CA ASN A 235 -12.87 -2.16 -18.91
C ASN A 235 -13.66 -2.11 -20.23
N ASP A 236 -13.29 -1.21 -21.14
CA ASP A 236 -13.96 -1.08 -22.43
C ASP A 236 -13.65 -2.25 -23.37
N LEU A 237 -12.46 -2.84 -23.23
CA LEU A 237 -12.05 -4.02 -24.01
C LEU A 237 -12.73 -5.33 -23.54
N GLY A 238 -13.13 -5.41 -22.27
CA GLY A 238 -13.80 -6.60 -21.70
C GLY A 238 -15.31 -6.65 -21.90
N GLN A 239 -15.94 -5.57 -22.36
CA GLN A 239 -17.38 -5.52 -22.69
C GLN A 239 -17.67 -5.74 -24.19
N ALA A 240 -16.62 -5.80 -25.01
CA ALA A 240 -16.72 -5.97 -26.47
C ALA A 240 -16.44 -7.42 -26.95
N SER A 241 -16.34 -8.39 -26.03
CA SER A 241 -16.09 -9.81 -26.34
C SER A 241 -17.23 -10.73 -25.93
#